data_f105760022c86803c4082437f0e95184
#
_entry.id   f105760022c86803c4082437f0e95184
#
_cell.length_a   1.000
_cell.length_b   1.000
_cell.length_c   1.000
_cell.angle_alpha   90.00
_cell.angle_beta   90.00
_cell.angle_gamma   90.00
#
_symmetry.space_group_name_H-M   'P 1'
#
loop_
_entity.id
_entity.type
_entity.pdbx_description
1 polymer ?
#
loop_
_entity_poly.entity_id
_entity_poly.type
_entity_poly.pdbx_seq_one_letter_code
_entity_poly.pdbx_strand_id
1 'polypeptide(L)'
;MNSTIGIDVAAPADDVFRLARDVERWPRLLPHYVAATRLASPDADGRLAVRFVARRQLVPVLGLGLPVAWQSLTWSEPDGRRLRFRHRGGATNGMDVTWRIEDRPGRRSRVEIDHAFAPRVPGWAWLIDRLFTRPIAGRTLATFGALAEALASDAGTSAGPDSTKPST
;
A
#
# COMPACT_ATOMS: atom_id res chain seq x y z
N MET A 1 1.53 -14.87 -14.15
CA MET A 1 1.07 -13.49 -14.38
C MET A 1 2.00 -12.56 -13.63
N ASN A 2 2.47 -11.54 -14.30
CA ASN A 2 3.14 -10.41 -13.67
C ASN A 2 2.33 -9.16 -14.00
N SER A 3 2.02 -8.35 -13.01
CA SER A 3 1.35 -7.07 -13.23
C SER A 3 1.93 -6.00 -12.32
N THR A 4 2.10 -4.80 -12.87
CA THR A 4 2.61 -3.63 -12.16
C THR A 4 1.58 -2.52 -12.23
N ILE A 5 1.34 -1.86 -11.10
CA ILE A 5 0.51 -0.69 -11.00
C ILE A 5 1.32 0.37 -10.26
N GLY A 6 1.34 1.61 -10.76
CA GLY A 6 2.12 2.66 -10.10
C GLY A 6 1.53 4.04 -10.29
N ILE A 7 1.88 4.93 -9.35
CA ILE A 7 1.51 6.35 -9.37
C ILE A 7 2.72 7.21 -9.00
N ASP A 8 2.69 8.47 -9.42
CA ASP A 8 3.58 9.51 -8.91
C ASP A 8 2.86 10.25 -7.77
N VAL A 9 3.60 10.54 -6.70
CA VAL A 9 3.10 11.16 -5.48
C VAL A 9 3.90 12.43 -5.19
N ALA A 10 3.24 13.54 -4.91
CA ALA A 10 3.88 14.80 -4.55
C ALA A 10 4.30 14.83 -3.06
N ALA A 11 5.02 13.80 -2.64
CA ALA A 11 5.59 13.66 -1.31
C ALA A 11 6.93 12.93 -1.36
N PRO A 12 7.84 13.17 -0.39
CA PRO A 12 9.11 12.44 -0.29
C PRO A 12 8.90 10.94 -0.10
N ALA A 13 9.78 10.13 -0.69
CA ALA A 13 9.70 8.67 -0.63
C ALA A 13 9.73 8.11 0.80
N ASP A 14 10.49 8.73 1.69
CA ASP A 14 10.57 8.32 3.10
C ASP A 14 9.24 8.52 3.85
N ASP A 15 8.51 9.58 3.53
CA ASP A 15 7.21 9.85 4.14
C ASP A 15 6.18 8.83 3.67
N VAL A 16 6.16 8.54 2.37
CA VAL A 16 5.30 7.50 1.80
C VAL A 16 5.63 6.12 2.38
N PHE A 17 6.91 5.77 2.45
CA PHE A 17 7.35 4.50 3.02
C PHE A 17 6.96 4.34 4.48
N ARG A 18 7.14 5.40 5.29
CA ARG A 18 6.78 5.41 6.71
C ARG A 18 5.29 5.19 6.93
N LEU A 19 4.43 5.79 6.10
CA LEU A 19 2.99 5.56 6.12
C LEU A 19 2.62 4.13 5.71
N ALA A 20 3.26 3.61 4.66
CA ALA A 20 2.89 2.35 4.06
C ALA A 20 3.36 1.12 4.85
N ARG A 21 4.51 1.19 5.53
CA ARG A 21 5.10 0.05 6.24
C ARG A 21 4.29 -0.44 7.44
N ASP A 22 3.49 0.43 8.06
CA ASP A 22 2.66 0.09 9.21
C ASP A 22 1.30 -0.45 8.72
N VAL A 23 1.31 -1.70 8.28
CA VAL A 23 0.14 -2.35 7.66
C VAL A 23 -1.04 -2.51 8.63
N GLU A 24 -0.81 -2.53 9.94
CA GLU A 24 -1.87 -2.64 10.95
C GLU A 24 -2.71 -1.36 11.04
N ARG A 25 -2.15 -0.23 10.60
CA ARG A 25 -2.88 1.05 10.51
C ARG A 25 -3.69 1.22 9.23
N TRP A 26 -3.51 0.35 8.23
CA TRP A 26 -4.19 0.48 6.96
C TRP A 26 -5.72 0.61 7.06
N PRO A 27 -6.43 -0.08 7.94
CA PRO A 27 -7.87 0.12 8.09
C PRO A 27 -8.29 1.53 8.52
N ARG A 28 -7.39 2.27 9.17
CA ARG A 28 -7.62 3.67 9.57
C ARG A 28 -7.27 4.66 8.46
N LEU A 29 -6.31 4.30 7.61
CA LEU A 29 -5.78 5.15 6.54
C LEU A 29 -6.50 4.92 5.21
N LEU A 30 -6.98 3.70 4.98
CA LEU A 30 -7.54 3.22 3.72
C LEU A 30 -8.98 2.76 3.93
N PRO A 31 -9.99 3.55 3.54
CA PRO A 31 -11.40 3.25 3.82
C PRO A 31 -11.91 1.93 3.23
N HIS A 32 -11.21 1.36 2.26
CA HIS A 32 -11.55 0.07 1.66
C HIS A 32 -10.91 -1.13 2.39
N TYR A 33 -9.98 -0.92 3.32
CA TYR A 33 -9.52 -1.96 4.22
C TYR A 33 -10.42 -2.00 5.47
N VAL A 34 -11.05 -3.15 5.69
CA VAL A 34 -11.94 -3.38 6.83
C VAL A 34 -11.14 -3.80 8.05
N ALA A 35 -10.12 -4.64 7.83
CA ALA A 35 -9.25 -5.14 8.89
C ALA A 35 -7.86 -5.49 8.36
N ALA A 36 -6.86 -5.29 9.22
CA ALA A 36 -5.51 -5.82 9.11
C ALA A 36 -5.13 -6.36 10.49
N THR A 37 -5.27 -7.65 10.68
CA THR A 37 -5.13 -8.30 11.99
C THR A 37 -3.87 -9.15 12.02
N ARG A 38 -3.00 -8.87 12.97
CA ARG A 38 -1.83 -9.69 13.25
C ARG A 38 -2.27 -11.07 13.70
N LEU A 39 -1.70 -12.12 13.12
CA LEU A 39 -2.01 -13.51 13.45
C LEU A 39 -1.01 -14.14 14.42
N ALA A 40 0.23 -13.65 14.44
CA ALA A 40 1.30 -14.12 15.30
C ALA A 40 2.33 -13.03 15.54
N SER A 41 3.19 -13.20 16.53
CA SER A 41 4.39 -12.38 16.68
C SER A 41 5.28 -12.48 15.43
N PRO A 42 6.13 -11.49 15.14
CA PRO A 42 7.10 -11.59 14.05
C PRO A 42 7.96 -12.84 14.20
N ASP A 43 8.29 -13.48 13.08
CA ASP A 43 9.22 -14.60 13.06
C ASP A 43 10.67 -14.13 13.28
N ALA A 44 11.62 -15.08 13.28
CA ALA A 44 13.05 -14.81 13.50
C ALA A 44 13.64 -13.84 12.46
N ASP A 45 13.05 -13.75 11.28
CA ASP A 45 13.43 -12.82 10.21
C ASP A 45 12.68 -11.49 10.27
N GLY A 46 11.87 -11.25 11.31
CA GLY A 46 11.07 -10.05 11.48
C GLY A 46 9.84 -9.98 10.58
N ARG A 47 9.44 -11.10 9.94
CA ARG A 47 8.26 -11.16 9.09
C ARG A 47 6.99 -11.32 9.91
N LEU A 48 5.98 -10.56 9.58
CA LEU A 48 4.72 -10.52 10.29
C LEU A 48 3.62 -11.24 9.52
N ALA A 49 2.95 -12.20 10.16
CA ALA A 49 1.76 -12.84 9.60
C ALA A 49 0.53 -11.97 9.86
N VAL A 50 -0.10 -11.47 8.79
CA VAL A 50 -1.27 -10.57 8.86
C VAL A 50 -2.42 -11.12 8.03
N ARG A 51 -3.62 -11.06 8.58
CA ARG A 51 -4.87 -11.26 7.85
C ARG A 51 -5.43 -9.90 7.45
N PHE A 52 -5.60 -9.72 6.15
CA PHE A 52 -6.25 -8.55 5.58
C PHE A 52 -7.68 -8.87 5.18
N VAL A 53 -8.55 -7.90 5.34
CA VAL A 53 -9.91 -7.90 4.80
C VAL A 53 -10.10 -6.55 4.11
N ALA A 54 -10.34 -6.58 2.80
CA ALA A 54 -10.66 -5.38 2.03
C ALA A 54 -12.04 -5.51 1.39
N ARG A 55 -12.71 -4.38 1.18
CA ARG A 55 -14.00 -4.31 0.49
C ARG A 55 -13.77 -3.91 -0.97
N ARG A 56 -14.03 -4.84 -1.89
CA ARG A 56 -14.08 -4.53 -3.31
C ARG A 56 -15.45 -3.95 -3.65
N GLN A 57 -15.49 -2.70 -4.07
CA GLN A 57 -16.73 -2.10 -4.55
C GLN A 57 -17.12 -2.73 -5.91
N LEU A 58 -18.33 -3.24 -5.98
CA LEU A 58 -18.94 -3.75 -7.21
C LEU A 58 -19.77 -2.68 -7.88
N VAL A 59 -20.55 -1.92 -7.09
CA VAL A 59 -21.39 -0.82 -7.54
C VAL A 59 -21.12 0.38 -6.64
N PRO A 60 -20.26 1.34 -7.06
CA PRO A 60 -19.85 2.47 -6.25
C PRO A 60 -21.03 3.32 -5.75
N VAL A 61 -22.02 3.55 -6.62
CA VAL A 61 -23.19 4.41 -6.32
C VAL A 61 -24.09 3.82 -5.23
N LEU A 62 -24.15 2.48 -5.12
CA LEU A 62 -25.00 1.78 -4.14
C LEU A 62 -24.22 1.35 -2.89
N GLY A 63 -22.93 1.65 -2.80
CA GLY A 63 -22.09 1.22 -1.69
C GLY A 63 -21.92 -0.29 -1.56
N LEU A 64 -22.39 -1.06 -2.55
CA LEU A 64 -22.29 -2.52 -2.55
C LEU A 64 -20.86 -2.95 -2.81
N GLY A 65 -20.32 -3.74 -1.90
CA GLY A 65 -18.95 -4.28 -2.00
C GLY A 65 -18.84 -5.67 -1.42
N LEU A 66 -18.05 -6.52 -2.09
CA LEU A 66 -17.71 -7.84 -1.59
C LEU A 66 -16.50 -7.76 -0.67
N PRO A 67 -16.55 -8.35 0.54
CA PRO A 67 -15.38 -8.52 1.37
C PRO A 67 -14.44 -9.55 0.73
N VAL A 68 -13.18 -9.20 0.59
CA VAL A 68 -12.10 -10.09 0.12
C VAL A 68 -11.11 -10.23 1.26
N ALA A 69 -10.88 -11.45 1.71
CA ALA A 69 -9.94 -11.75 2.78
C ALA A 69 -8.76 -12.59 2.25
N TRP A 70 -7.56 -12.25 2.71
CA TRP A 70 -6.36 -13.03 2.47
C TRP A 70 -5.41 -12.96 3.66
N GLN A 71 -4.46 -13.87 3.72
CA GLN A 71 -3.37 -13.84 4.68
C GLN A 71 -2.07 -13.57 3.96
N SER A 72 -1.16 -12.87 4.61
CA SER A 72 0.16 -12.58 4.04
C SER A 72 1.24 -12.63 5.12
N LEU A 73 2.38 -13.17 4.78
CA LEU A 73 3.64 -12.83 5.42
C LEU A 73 4.09 -11.49 4.85
N THR A 74 4.32 -10.51 5.73
CA THR A 74 4.71 -9.17 5.33
C THR A 74 5.97 -8.72 6.07
N TRP A 75 6.86 -8.03 5.37
CA TRP A 75 8.06 -7.42 5.92
C TRP A 75 8.47 -6.19 5.13
N SER A 76 9.32 -5.36 5.72
CA SER A 76 9.85 -4.17 5.08
C SER A 76 11.38 -4.29 4.91
N GLU A 77 11.87 -3.75 3.81
CA GLU A 77 13.30 -3.60 3.49
C GLU A 77 13.59 -2.07 3.48
N PRO A 78 13.99 -1.48 4.63
CA PRO A 78 14.11 -0.02 4.75
C PRO A 78 15.12 0.60 3.78
N ASP A 79 16.27 -0.04 3.61
CA ASP A 79 17.36 0.46 2.74
C ASP A 79 16.94 0.61 1.28
N GLY A 80 16.02 -0.25 0.84
CA GLY A 80 15.45 -0.19 -0.51
C GLY A 80 14.05 0.41 -0.57
N ARG A 81 13.50 0.91 0.53
CA ARG A 81 12.10 1.37 0.65
C ARG A 81 11.12 0.42 -0.02
N ARG A 82 11.25 -0.87 0.31
CA ARG A 82 10.38 -1.93 -0.23
C ARG A 82 9.52 -2.53 0.85
N LEU A 83 8.26 -2.83 0.48
CA LEU A 83 7.38 -3.66 1.29
C LEU A 83 7.13 -4.96 0.53
N ARG A 84 7.22 -6.06 1.24
CA ARG A 84 7.05 -7.39 0.69
C ARG A 84 5.85 -8.08 1.33
N PHE A 85 5.09 -8.76 0.50
CA PHE A 85 3.95 -9.55 0.93
C PHE A 85 3.99 -10.88 0.19
N ARG A 86 3.93 -11.98 0.93
CA ARG A 86 3.73 -13.31 0.38
C ARG A 86 2.39 -13.85 0.84
N HIS A 87 1.44 -13.96 -0.08
CA HIS A 87 0.11 -14.43 0.24
C HIS A 87 0.10 -15.91 0.57
N ARG A 88 -0.64 -16.27 1.62
CA ARG A 88 -0.81 -17.64 2.09
C ARG A 88 -2.30 -17.98 2.18
N GLY A 89 -2.67 -19.13 1.61
CA GLY A 89 -4.04 -19.62 1.58
C GLY A 89 -4.98 -18.83 0.66
N GLY A 90 -6.17 -19.37 0.44
CA GLY A 90 -7.22 -18.75 -0.37
C GLY A 90 -6.89 -18.62 -1.86
N ALA A 91 -7.64 -17.76 -2.51
CA ALA A 91 -7.60 -17.56 -3.97
C ALA A 91 -6.27 -16.98 -4.49
N THR A 92 -5.51 -16.31 -3.64
CA THR A 92 -4.23 -15.66 -3.97
C THR A 92 -3.03 -16.38 -3.40
N ASN A 93 -3.19 -17.63 -2.95
CA ASN A 93 -2.10 -18.40 -2.34
C ASN A 93 -0.88 -18.49 -3.28
N GLY A 94 0.30 -18.14 -2.76
CA GLY A 94 1.55 -18.12 -3.52
C GLY A 94 1.77 -16.86 -4.36
N MET A 95 0.92 -15.85 -4.24
CA MET A 95 1.18 -14.54 -4.86
C MET A 95 2.24 -13.79 -4.06
N ASP A 96 3.28 -13.31 -4.74
CA ASP A 96 4.24 -12.37 -4.20
C ASP A 96 3.86 -10.95 -4.63
N VAL A 97 3.85 -10.02 -3.67
CA VAL A 97 3.60 -8.61 -3.90
C VAL A 97 4.78 -7.80 -3.40
N THR A 98 5.26 -6.88 -4.21
CA THR A 98 6.35 -5.98 -3.86
C THR A 98 5.93 -4.55 -4.10
N TRP A 99 5.98 -3.72 -3.08
CA TRP A 99 5.92 -2.27 -3.23
C TRP A 99 7.33 -1.74 -3.37
N ARG A 100 7.55 -0.89 -4.36
CA ARG A 100 8.77 -0.10 -4.54
C ARG A 100 8.42 1.37 -4.41
N ILE A 101 9.20 2.09 -3.62
CA ILE A 101 9.01 3.52 -3.40
C ILE A 101 10.34 4.20 -3.70
N GLU A 102 10.36 4.97 -4.78
CA GLU A 102 11.58 5.58 -5.32
C GLU A 102 11.47 7.11 -5.28
N ASP A 103 12.59 7.75 -5.00
CA ASP A 103 12.68 9.21 -5.08
C ASP A 103 12.54 9.71 -6.51
N ARG A 104 11.89 10.88 -6.64
CA ARG A 104 11.83 11.66 -7.87
C ARG A 104 12.24 13.10 -7.59
N PRO A 105 12.73 13.84 -8.59
CA PRO A 105 13.07 15.25 -8.42
C PRO A 105 11.91 16.07 -7.86
N GLY A 106 12.21 17.14 -7.09
CA GLY A 106 11.20 18.05 -6.57
C GLY A 106 10.40 17.52 -5.37
N ARG A 107 11.02 16.74 -4.49
CA ARG A 107 10.37 16.15 -3.30
C ARG A 107 9.14 15.29 -3.66
N ARG A 108 9.25 14.54 -4.73
CA ARG A 108 8.22 13.62 -5.23
C ARG A 108 8.71 12.19 -5.10
N SER A 109 7.81 11.26 -5.23
CA SER A 109 8.14 9.84 -5.27
C SER A 109 7.34 9.09 -6.33
N ARG A 110 7.87 7.97 -6.77
CA ARG A 110 7.18 6.97 -7.58
C ARG A 110 6.88 5.76 -6.70
N VAL A 111 5.62 5.36 -6.65
CA VAL A 111 5.18 4.17 -5.90
C VAL A 111 4.65 3.15 -6.89
N GLU A 112 5.22 1.96 -6.86
CA GLU A 112 4.81 0.86 -7.71
C GLU A 112 4.50 -0.38 -6.88
N ILE A 113 3.46 -1.10 -7.27
CA ILE A 113 3.09 -2.40 -6.71
C ILE A 113 3.21 -3.44 -7.82
N ASP A 114 4.14 -4.36 -7.63
CA ASP A 114 4.32 -5.51 -8.51
C ASP A 114 3.63 -6.72 -7.90
N HIS A 115 2.91 -7.45 -8.74
CA HIS A 115 2.29 -8.71 -8.39
C HIS A 115 2.88 -9.82 -9.27
N ALA A 116 3.44 -10.84 -8.65
CA ALA A 116 3.91 -12.06 -9.30
C ALA A 116 3.04 -13.23 -8.82
N PHE A 117 2.31 -13.86 -9.75
CA PHE A 117 1.38 -14.93 -9.43
C PHE A 117 1.35 -16.01 -10.50
N ALA A 118 1.64 -17.25 -10.10
CA ALA A 118 1.64 -18.42 -10.96
C ALA A 118 0.77 -19.54 -10.37
N PRO A 119 -0.57 -19.43 -10.43
CA PRO A 119 -1.47 -20.47 -9.94
C PRO A 119 -1.42 -21.70 -10.85
N ARG A 120 -1.80 -22.84 -10.28
CA ARG A 120 -1.85 -24.12 -11.03
C ARG A 120 -3.00 -24.20 -12.06
N VAL A 121 -4.04 -23.36 -11.88
CA VAL A 121 -5.23 -23.36 -12.75
C VAL A 121 -5.03 -22.34 -13.87
N PRO A 122 -5.07 -22.76 -15.15
CA PRO A 122 -4.98 -21.83 -16.29
C PRO A 122 -6.09 -20.78 -16.24
N GLY A 123 -5.76 -19.53 -16.58
CA GLY A 123 -6.70 -18.40 -16.58
C GLY A 123 -7.00 -17.80 -15.18
N TRP A 124 -6.73 -18.55 -14.09
CA TRP A 124 -7.02 -18.08 -12.74
C TRP A 124 -6.26 -16.80 -12.39
N ALA A 125 -4.99 -16.72 -12.79
CA ALA A 125 -4.17 -15.54 -12.56
C ALA A 125 -4.76 -14.28 -13.20
N TRP A 126 -5.24 -14.37 -14.44
CA TRP A 126 -5.90 -13.26 -15.14
C TRP A 126 -7.18 -12.84 -14.43
N LEU A 127 -8.00 -13.82 -14.02
CA LEU A 127 -9.26 -13.56 -13.32
C LEU A 127 -9.01 -12.83 -11.99
N ILE A 128 -8.06 -13.29 -11.20
CA ILE A 128 -7.68 -12.68 -9.92
C ILE A 128 -7.12 -11.27 -10.14
N ASP A 129 -6.26 -11.06 -11.14
CA ASP A 129 -5.73 -9.74 -11.44
C ASP A 129 -6.84 -8.74 -11.78
N ARG A 130 -7.70 -9.11 -12.72
CA ARG A 130 -8.75 -8.22 -13.20
C ARG A 130 -9.84 -7.94 -12.17
N LEU A 131 -10.22 -8.95 -11.41
CA LEU A 131 -11.35 -8.83 -10.47
C LEU A 131 -10.96 -8.33 -9.09
N PHE A 132 -9.73 -8.58 -8.63
CA PHE A 132 -9.35 -8.28 -7.26
C PHE A 132 -8.06 -7.45 -7.17
N THR A 133 -6.97 -7.90 -7.81
CA THR A 133 -5.65 -7.30 -7.62
C THR A 133 -5.61 -5.84 -8.09
N ARG A 134 -5.90 -5.60 -9.36
CA ARG A 134 -5.86 -4.23 -9.93
C ARG A 134 -6.84 -3.26 -9.26
N PRO A 135 -8.11 -3.60 -9.02
CA PRO A 135 -9.03 -2.66 -8.36
C PRO A 135 -8.63 -2.31 -6.92
N ILE A 136 -8.15 -3.29 -6.14
CA ILE A 136 -7.74 -3.06 -4.76
C ILE A 136 -6.44 -2.27 -4.72
N ALA A 137 -5.42 -2.70 -5.47
CA ALA A 137 -4.12 -2.04 -5.49
C ALA A 137 -4.20 -0.61 -6.05
N GLY A 138 -4.95 -0.39 -7.14
CA GLY A 138 -5.15 0.94 -7.69
C GLY A 138 -5.82 1.90 -6.71
N ARG A 139 -6.83 1.43 -5.99
CA ARG A 139 -7.49 2.24 -4.95
C ARG A 139 -6.58 2.49 -3.75
N THR A 140 -5.79 1.49 -3.37
CA THR A 140 -4.80 1.62 -2.31
C THR A 140 -3.80 2.71 -2.64
N LEU A 141 -3.19 2.66 -3.83
CA LEU A 141 -2.23 3.66 -4.29
C LEU A 141 -2.83 5.06 -4.34
N ALA A 142 -4.02 5.22 -4.93
CA ALA A 142 -4.68 6.53 -5.02
C ALA A 142 -4.94 7.14 -3.63
N THR A 143 -5.40 6.34 -2.68
CA THR A 143 -5.65 6.83 -1.31
C THR A 143 -4.37 7.14 -0.57
N PHE A 144 -3.33 6.30 -0.67
CA PHE A 144 -2.02 6.58 -0.08
C PHE A 144 -1.38 7.81 -0.68
N GLY A 145 -1.45 7.98 -2.00
CA GLY A 145 -0.94 9.16 -2.68
C GLY A 145 -1.56 10.43 -2.13
N ALA A 146 -2.89 10.50 -2.12
CA ALA A 146 -3.63 11.65 -1.61
C ALA A 146 -3.31 11.97 -0.13
N LEU A 147 -3.21 10.93 0.71
CA LEU A 147 -2.85 11.11 2.13
C LEU A 147 -1.42 11.63 2.31
N ALA A 148 -0.46 11.07 1.58
CA ALA A 148 0.93 11.49 1.66
C ALA A 148 1.12 12.92 1.16
N GLU A 149 0.43 13.30 0.09
CA GLU A 149 0.44 14.67 -0.45
C GLU A 149 -0.16 15.68 0.52
N ALA A 150 -1.27 15.35 1.19
CA ALA A 150 -1.87 16.20 2.20
C ALA A 150 -0.92 16.44 3.38
N LEU A 151 -0.30 15.37 3.92
CA LEU A 151 0.66 15.48 5.01
C LEU A 151 1.92 16.27 4.62
N ALA A 152 2.41 16.13 3.40
CA ALA A 152 3.56 16.88 2.91
C ALA A 152 3.25 18.37 2.75
N SER A 153 2.03 18.72 2.35
CA SER A 153 1.57 20.10 2.22
C SER A 153 1.44 20.77 3.58
N ASP A 154 0.87 20.10 4.58
CA ASP A 154 0.74 20.61 5.94
C ASP A 154 2.11 20.87 6.59
N ALA A 155 3.06 19.99 6.39
CA ALA A 155 4.43 20.14 6.88
C ALA A 155 5.16 21.32 6.24
N GLY A 156 4.89 21.60 4.95
CA GLY A 156 5.43 22.77 4.25
C GLY A 156 4.85 24.09 4.74
N THR A 157 3.59 24.12 5.13
CA THR A 157 2.90 25.31 5.62
C THR A 157 3.32 25.69 7.04
N SER A 158 3.64 24.71 7.88
CA SER A 158 4.11 24.94 9.26
C SER A 158 5.56 25.42 9.37
N ALA A 159 6.33 25.36 8.28
CA ALA A 159 7.71 25.86 8.19
C ALA A 159 7.80 27.28 7.62
N GLY A 160 6.77 28.12 7.79
CA GLY A 160 6.72 29.51 7.35
C GLY A 160 7.77 30.40 8.03
N PRO A 161 8.19 31.53 7.43
CA PRO A 161 9.39 32.25 7.78
C PRO A 161 9.33 32.81 9.20
N ASP A 162 10.32 32.43 10.01
CA ASP A 162 10.65 33.10 11.25
C ASP A 162 10.93 34.59 10.94
N SER A 163 10.03 35.43 11.38
CA SER A 163 10.12 36.87 11.19
C SER A 163 11.28 37.40 12.02
N THR A 164 12.41 37.51 11.39
CA THR A 164 13.56 38.25 11.89
C THR A 164 13.14 39.72 12.09
N LYS A 165 12.81 40.10 13.31
CA LYS A 165 12.55 41.47 13.72
C LYS A 165 13.89 42.20 13.76
N PRO A 166 14.12 43.26 12.98
CA PRO A 166 15.33 44.06 13.15
C PRO A 166 15.22 44.83 14.46
N SER A 167 16.21 44.64 15.34
CA SER A 167 16.45 45.52 16.48
C SER A 167 17.01 46.86 15.98
N THR A 168 16.27 47.89 16.27
CA THR A 168 16.76 49.28 16.28
C THR A 168 17.39 49.57 17.61
#